data_33de70a63aedb222ca49fb635aacf9ef
#
_entry.id   33de70a63aedb222ca49fb635aacf9ef
#
_cell.length_a   1.000
_cell.length_b   1.000
_cell.length_c   1.000
_cell.angle_alpha   90.00
_cell.angle_beta   90.00
_cell.angle_gamma   90.00
#
_symmetry.space_group_name_H-M   'P 1'
#
loop_
_entity.id
_entity.type
_entity.pdbx_description
1 polymer ?
#
loop_
_entity_poly.entity_id
_entity_poly.type
_entity_poly.pdbx_seq_one_letter_code
_entity_poly.pdbx_strand_id
1 'polypeptide(L)'
;MAEDRLILLVEDDVLIGMMLVDMFDALGYPEPAQATTNEEALAVVASQPVAGALVDINLGDEKGWPVADALAERGIPFAFTSGGGDVIPAPHANRKLVTKPFRIAEIEAVLDGFFGE
;
A
#
# COMPACT_ATOMS: atom_id res chain seq x y z
N MET A 1 19.08 -3.14 -2.46
CA MET A 1 19.08 -2.44 -3.77
C MET A 1 17.77 -1.74 -3.96
N ALA A 2 17.77 -0.56 -4.58
CA ALA A 2 16.55 0.22 -4.77
C ALA A 2 15.49 -0.54 -5.56
N GLU A 3 15.89 -1.30 -6.60
CA GLU A 3 14.94 -2.06 -7.41
C GLU A 3 14.30 -3.23 -6.66
N ASP A 4 14.85 -3.59 -5.49
CA ASP A 4 14.28 -4.64 -4.65
C ASP A 4 13.19 -4.08 -3.72
N ARG A 5 12.94 -2.80 -3.80
CA ARG A 5 11.97 -2.11 -2.96
C ARG A 5 10.72 -1.69 -3.75
N LEU A 6 10.27 -2.55 -4.66
CA LEU A 6 9.06 -2.27 -5.42
C LEU A 6 7.85 -2.31 -4.49
N ILE A 7 7.17 -1.19 -4.38
CA ILE A 7 5.97 -1.06 -3.55
C ILE A 7 4.75 -1.02 -4.46
N LEU A 8 3.70 -1.71 -4.05
CA LEU A 8 2.41 -1.64 -4.73
C LEU A 8 1.56 -0.60 -4.01
N LEU A 9 1.04 0.37 -4.77
CA LEU A 9 0.05 1.33 -4.27
C LEU A 9 -1.32 0.91 -4.77
N VAL A 10 -2.23 0.63 -3.85
CA VAL A 10 -3.62 0.31 -4.21
C VAL A 10 -4.47 1.48 -3.73
N GLU A 11 -4.84 2.36 -4.66
CA GLU A 11 -5.52 3.61 -4.38
C GLU A 11 -6.36 4.00 -5.60
N ASP A 12 -7.65 4.20 -5.42
CA ASP A 12 -8.55 4.55 -6.53
C ASP A 12 -8.60 6.06 -6.82
N ASP A 13 -8.17 6.90 -5.88
CA ASP A 13 -8.15 8.35 -6.10
C ASP A 13 -6.85 8.73 -6.80
N VAL A 14 -6.98 9.24 -8.04
CA VAL A 14 -5.85 9.58 -8.89
C VAL A 14 -4.95 10.66 -8.26
N LEU A 15 -5.55 11.65 -7.62
CA LEU A 15 -4.77 12.74 -7.00
C LEU A 15 -3.97 12.24 -5.81
N ILE A 16 -4.55 11.39 -4.99
CA ILE A 16 -3.86 10.81 -3.85
C ILE A 16 -2.73 9.91 -4.33
N GLY A 17 -2.99 9.11 -5.38
CA GLY A 17 -1.97 8.28 -5.99
C GLY A 17 -0.77 9.09 -6.49
N MET A 18 -1.03 10.20 -7.16
CA MET A 18 0.04 11.09 -7.65
C MET A 18 0.85 11.67 -6.50
N MET A 19 0.17 12.07 -5.42
CA MET A 19 0.83 12.60 -4.24
C MET A 19 1.77 11.55 -3.62
N LEU A 20 1.30 10.31 -3.53
CA LEU A 20 2.13 9.23 -2.98
C LEU A 20 3.34 8.93 -3.87
N VAL A 21 3.15 8.94 -5.19
CA VAL A 21 4.28 8.77 -6.13
C VAL A 21 5.34 9.84 -5.91
N ASP A 22 4.92 11.09 -5.73
CA ASP A 22 5.84 12.20 -5.47
C ASP A 22 6.58 12.01 -4.14
N MET A 23 5.88 11.52 -3.12
CA MET A 23 6.50 11.23 -1.83
C MET A 23 7.55 10.12 -1.95
N PHE A 24 7.25 9.07 -2.71
CA PHE A 24 8.19 7.98 -2.94
C PHE A 24 9.44 8.49 -3.63
N ASP A 25 9.29 9.34 -4.63
CA ASP A 25 10.42 9.93 -5.34
C ASP A 25 11.27 10.75 -4.38
N ALA A 26 10.64 11.59 -3.56
CA ALA A 26 11.35 12.41 -2.58
C ALA A 26 12.10 11.57 -1.55
N LEU A 27 11.60 10.39 -1.22
CA LEU A 27 12.21 9.48 -0.26
C LEU A 27 13.27 8.57 -0.86
N GLY A 28 13.48 8.64 -2.18
CA GLY A 28 14.47 7.82 -2.85
C GLY A 28 14.01 6.40 -3.17
N TYR A 29 12.71 6.16 -3.12
CA TYR A 29 12.16 4.85 -3.50
C TYR A 29 11.93 4.78 -5.01
N PRO A 30 12.00 3.58 -5.61
CA PRO A 30 11.68 3.44 -7.02
C PRO A 30 10.20 3.74 -7.27
N GLU A 31 9.86 4.00 -8.52
CA GLU A 31 8.47 4.28 -8.88
C GLU A 31 7.60 3.08 -8.48
N PRO A 32 6.52 3.31 -7.72
CA PRO A 32 5.67 2.20 -7.29
C PRO A 32 4.82 1.65 -8.43
N ALA A 33 4.44 0.38 -8.32
CA ALA A 33 3.39 -0.17 -9.15
C ALA A 33 2.06 0.36 -8.61
N GLN A 34 1.12 0.64 -9.49
CA GLN A 34 -0.17 1.24 -9.08
C GLN A 34 -1.33 0.39 -9.54
N ALA A 35 -2.36 0.31 -8.69
CA ALA A 35 -3.59 -0.37 -9.00
C ALA A 35 -4.73 0.43 -8.38
N THR A 36 -5.89 0.45 -9.05
CA THR A 36 -7.05 1.19 -8.57
C THR A 36 -8.18 0.27 -8.08
N THR A 37 -8.04 -1.03 -8.33
CA THR A 37 -9.03 -2.04 -7.92
C THR A 37 -8.32 -3.26 -7.36
N ASN A 38 -9.08 -4.11 -6.65
CA ASN A 38 -8.54 -5.40 -6.19
C ASN A 38 -8.05 -6.24 -7.37
N GLU A 39 -8.80 -6.28 -8.46
CA GLU A 39 -8.44 -7.07 -9.63
C GLU A 39 -7.08 -6.66 -10.19
N GLU A 40 -6.86 -5.35 -10.37
CA GLU A 40 -5.57 -4.85 -10.84
C GLU A 40 -4.46 -5.17 -9.86
N ALA A 41 -4.73 -4.98 -8.57
CA ALA A 41 -3.74 -5.23 -7.52
C ALA A 41 -3.35 -6.70 -7.47
N LEU A 42 -4.33 -7.60 -7.56
CA LEU A 42 -4.05 -9.04 -7.56
C LEU A 42 -3.21 -9.45 -8.76
N ALA A 43 -3.44 -8.83 -9.92
CA ALA A 43 -2.64 -9.10 -11.12
C ALA A 43 -1.19 -8.66 -10.91
N VAL A 44 -0.96 -7.51 -10.28
CA VAL A 44 0.40 -7.03 -9.98
C VAL A 44 1.09 -7.97 -9.00
N VAL A 45 0.41 -8.36 -7.93
CA VAL A 45 0.97 -9.28 -6.92
C VAL A 45 1.38 -10.60 -7.55
N ALA A 46 0.60 -11.08 -8.52
CA ALA A 46 0.88 -12.35 -9.19
C ALA A 46 2.04 -12.26 -10.20
N SER A 47 2.29 -11.08 -10.77
CA SER A 47 3.21 -10.94 -11.90
C SER A 47 4.49 -10.16 -11.63
N GLN A 48 4.58 -9.44 -10.50
CA GLN A 48 5.73 -8.60 -10.20
C GLN A 48 6.29 -8.89 -8.80
N PRO A 49 7.59 -8.62 -8.58
CA PRO A 49 8.24 -8.91 -7.29
C PRO A 49 7.93 -7.80 -6.27
N VAL A 50 6.70 -7.74 -5.82
CA VAL A 50 6.25 -6.73 -4.86
C VAL A 50 6.92 -6.98 -3.51
N ALA A 51 7.60 -5.97 -2.97
CA ALA A 51 8.31 -6.06 -1.69
C ALA A 51 7.49 -5.53 -0.52
N GLY A 52 6.45 -4.75 -0.80
CA GLY A 52 5.56 -4.21 0.22
C GLY A 52 4.40 -3.51 -0.47
N ALA A 53 3.40 -3.11 0.29
CA ALA A 53 2.23 -2.45 -0.30
C ALA A 53 1.56 -1.46 0.65
N LEU A 54 0.96 -0.43 0.06
CA LEU A 54 0.02 0.44 0.75
C LEU A 54 -1.35 0.19 0.12
N VAL A 55 -2.31 -0.20 0.92
CA VAL A 55 -3.63 -0.62 0.46
C VAL A 55 -4.71 0.29 1.05
N ASP A 56 -5.40 1.03 0.20
CA ASP A 56 -6.55 1.80 0.64
C ASP A 56 -7.67 0.83 1.02
N ILE A 57 -8.23 1.04 2.20
CA ILE A 57 -9.35 0.22 2.67
C ILE A 57 -10.54 0.35 1.73
N ASN A 58 -10.80 1.57 1.22
CA ASN A 58 -11.94 1.83 0.35
C ASN A 58 -11.49 2.06 -1.09
N LEU A 59 -11.87 1.15 -1.98
CA LEU A 59 -11.53 1.19 -3.40
C LEU A 59 -12.82 1.33 -4.21
N GLY A 60 -13.39 2.54 -4.21
CA GLY A 60 -14.68 2.76 -4.84
C GLY A 60 -15.76 1.97 -4.12
N ASP A 61 -16.40 1.05 -4.83
CA ASP A 61 -17.47 0.21 -4.28
C ASP A 61 -16.97 -0.97 -3.48
N GLU A 62 -15.67 -1.26 -3.52
CA GLU A 62 -15.13 -2.46 -2.89
C GLU A 62 -14.19 -2.12 -1.76
N LYS A 63 -13.93 -3.11 -0.93
CA LYS A 63 -12.93 -2.98 0.14
C LYS A 63 -11.63 -3.64 -0.30
N GLY A 64 -10.51 -3.21 0.24
CA GLY A 64 -9.19 -3.75 -0.10
C GLY A 64 -8.87 -5.10 0.53
N TRP A 65 -9.85 -5.83 1.07
CA TRP A 65 -9.59 -7.09 1.77
C TRP A 65 -9.03 -8.18 0.87
N PRO A 66 -9.53 -8.39 -0.36
CA PRO A 66 -8.97 -9.44 -1.23
C PRO A 66 -7.47 -9.27 -1.50
N VAL A 67 -7.01 -8.05 -1.77
CA VAL A 67 -5.58 -7.85 -2.01
C VAL A 67 -4.80 -7.99 -0.70
N ALA A 68 -5.36 -7.54 0.43
CA ALA A 68 -4.73 -7.72 1.73
C ALA A 68 -4.53 -9.20 2.05
N ASP A 69 -5.55 -10.01 1.78
CA ASP A 69 -5.45 -11.47 1.98
C ASP A 69 -4.34 -12.08 1.13
N ALA A 70 -4.25 -11.67 -0.13
CA ALA A 70 -3.22 -12.18 -1.03
C ALA A 70 -1.81 -11.80 -0.58
N LEU A 71 -1.64 -10.56 -0.11
CA LEU A 71 -0.36 -10.09 0.41
C LEU A 71 0.05 -10.86 1.65
N ALA A 72 -0.90 -11.04 2.58
CA ALA A 72 -0.64 -11.79 3.82
C ALA A 72 -0.25 -13.23 3.52
N GLU A 73 -0.93 -13.86 2.57
CA GLU A 73 -0.67 -15.24 2.17
C GLU A 73 0.72 -15.41 1.61
N ARG A 74 1.24 -14.39 0.93
CA ARG A 74 2.58 -14.42 0.35
C ARG A 74 3.67 -13.90 1.29
N GLY A 75 3.30 -13.47 2.50
CA GLY A 75 4.26 -12.93 3.45
C GLY A 75 4.81 -11.56 3.06
N ILE A 76 4.08 -10.82 2.22
CA ILE A 76 4.48 -9.48 1.79
C ILE A 76 3.98 -8.46 2.82
N PRO A 77 4.87 -7.63 3.40
CA PRO A 77 4.42 -6.63 4.37
C PRO A 77 3.56 -5.55 3.71
N PHE A 78 2.55 -5.09 4.42
CA PHE A 78 1.69 -4.03 3.89
C PHE A 78 1.08 -3.22 5.03
N ALA A 79 0.61 -2.03 4.69
CA ALA A 79 -0.13 -1.16 5.60
C ALA A 79 -1.38 -0.68 4.89
N PHE A 80 -2.40 -0.36 5.67
CA PHE A 80 -3.63 0.20 5.13
C PHE A 80 -3.59 1.72 5.16
N THR A 81 -4.30 2.34 4.23
CA THR A 81 -4.60 3.77 4.28
C THR A 81 -6.11 3.95 4.35
N SER A 82 -6.54 5.01 4.99
CA SER A 82 -7.96 5.24 5.24
C SER A 82 -8.24 6.73 5.40
N GLY A 83 -9.46 7.14 5.06
CA GLY A 83 -9.95 8.48 5.36
C GLY A 83 -10.40 8.65 6.82
N GLY A 84 -10.40 7.56 7.58
CA GLY A 84 -10.80 7.55 8.99
C GLY A 84 -12.10 6.79 9.21
N GLY A 85 -12.27 6.26 10.42
CA GLY A 85 -13.50 5.61 10.82
C GLY A 85 -13.69 4.18 10.32
N ASP A 86 -12.72 3.63 9.61
CA ASP A 86 -12.83 2.27 9.11
C ASP A 86 -12.48 1.25 10.19
N VAL A 87 -13.19 0.13 10.17
CA VAL A 87 -12.91 -1.00 11.06
C VAL A 87 -12.20 -2.07 10.26
N ILE A 88 -11.02 -2.46 10.71
CA ILE A 88 -10.22 -3.48 10.04
C ILE A 88 -10.57 -4.84 10.64
N PRO A 89 -11.07 -5.78 9.84
CA PRO A 89 -11.43 -7.09 10.38
C PRO A 89 -10.20 -7.91 10.74
N ALA A 90 -10.33 -8.81 11.72
CA ALA A 90 -9.35 -9.86 11.89
C ALA A 90 -9.35 -10.69 10.60
N PRO A 91 -8.22 -11.19 10.11
CA PRO A 91 -6.90 -11.24 10.73
C PRO A 91 -6.01 -10.02 10.49
N HIS A 92 -6.51 -8.94 9.89
CA HIS A 92 -5.69 -7.78 9.53
C HIS A 92 -5.67 -6.67 10.58
N ALA A 93 -6.31 -6.89 11.73
CA ALA A 93 -6.51 -5.84 12.75
C ALA A 93 -5.20 -5.26 13.32
N ASN A 94 -4.10 -6.00 13.25
CA ASN A 94 -2.81 -5.55 13.78
C ASN A 94 -1.93 -4.86 12.74
N ARG A 95 -2.41 -4.70 11.50
CA ARG A 95 -1.64 -4.03 10.47
C ARG A 95 -1.58 -2.53 10.73
N LYS A 96 -0.50 -1.90 10.28
CA LYS A 96 -0.35 -0.45 10.40
C LYS A 96 -1.44 0.23 9.57
N LEU A 97 -2.02 1.28 10.13
CA LEU A 97 -3.00 2.10 9.43
C LEU A 97 -2.50 3.55 9.39
N VAL A 98 -2.48 4.13 8.20
CA VAL A 98 -2.11 5.54 8.02
C VAL A 98 -3.36 6.29 7.57
N THR A 99 -3.75 7.31 8.34
CA THR A 99 -4.96 8.08 8.07
C THR A 99 -4.65 9.27 7.17
N LYS A 100 -5.50 9.51 6.18
CA LYS A 100 -5.38 10.68 5.29
C LYS A 100 -5.76 11.94 6.06
N PRO A 101 -5.13 13.09 5.79
CA PRO A 101 -4.08 13.32 4.80
C PRO A 101 -2.72 12.81 5.30
N PHE A 102 -1.92 12.29 4.37
CA PHE A 102 -0.63 11.70 4.73
C PHE A 102 0.44 12.75 4.94
N ARG A 103 1.35 12.47 5.87
CA ARG A 103 2.59 13.23 6.03
C ARG A 103 3.71 12.36 5.48
N ILE A 104 4.67 13.01 4.82
CA ILE A 104 5.79 12.26 4.23
C ILE A 104 6.57 11.46 5.27
N ALA A 105 6.70 12.00 6.49
CA ALA A 105 7.39 11.29 7.58
C ALA A 105 6.67 10.01 7.98
N GLU A 106 5.34 10.00 7.92
CA GLU A 106 4.54 8.81 8.22
C GLU A 106 4.76 7.74 7.15
N ILE A 107 4.75 8.15 5.89
CA ILE A 107 4.97 7.24 4.77
C ILE A 107 6.39 6.68 4.84
N GLU A 108 7.38 7.51 5.12
CA GLU A 108 8.76 7.07 5.28
C GLU A 108 8.89 6.00 6.37
N ALA A 109 8.27 6.25 7.53
CA ALA A 109 8.33 5.30 8.63
C ALA A 109 7.70 3.95 8.27
N VAL A 110 6.58 3.98 7.56
CA VAL A 110 5.89 2.76 7.13
C VAL A 110 6.75 1.98 6.13
N LEU A 111 7.27 2.67 5.10
CA LEU A 111 8.08 2.01 4.09
C LEU A 111 9.37 1.44 4.67
N ASP A 112 10.05 2.21 5.51
CA ASP A 112 11.28 1.74 6.14
C ASP A 112 11.01 0.53 7.03
N GLY A 113 9.86 0.52 7.69
CA GLY A 113 9.45 -0.60 8.52
C GLY A 113 9.28 -1.90 7.75
N PHE A 114 8.88 -1.82 6.47
CA PHE A 114 8.76 -3.03 5.63
C PHE A 114 10.11 -3.71 5.43
N PHE A 115 11.19 -2.95 5.49
CA PHE A 115 12.55 -3.46 5.21
C PHE A 115 13.41 -3.57 6.47
N GLY A 116 12.82 -3.43 7.64
CA GLY A 116 13.53 -3.57 8.90
C GLY A 116 14.45 -2.40 9.26
N GLU A 117 14.16 -1.25 8.71
CA GLU A 117 14.99 -0.05 8.95
C GLU A 117 14.42 0.87 10.02
#